data_511ecd1533f31ac7add4b3f33b83fdba
#
_entry.id   511ecd1533f31ac7add4b3f33b83fdba
#
_cell.length_a   1.000
_cell.length_b   1.000
_cell.length_c   1.000
_cell.angle_alpha   90.00
_cell.angle_beta   90.00
_cell.angle_gamma   90.00
#
_symmetry.space_group_name_H-M   'P 1'
#
loop_
_entity.id
_entity.type
_entity.pdbx_description
1 polymer ?
#
loop_
_entity_poly.entity_id
_entity_poly.type
_entity_poly.pdbx_seq_one_letter_code
_entity_poly.pdbx_strand_id
1 'polypeptide(L)'
;MLAPITKFISYAGLIPFILLSGLIQLMESPWDFWAANSLLLYSASITSFVGALHWGPLLMPKSNPHSHQFWRDKGAWVWGVTPSLLAWIALHMSFSYGYFVIAATLIATLIVDKMQFRHLIEDQAYLNEFLKMRTVLTVVASASLIWAGLAIRQF
;
A
#
# COMPACT_ATOMS: atom_id res chain seq x y z
N MET A 1 -5.16 18.56 11.39
CA MET A 1 -3.85 18.45 10.71
C MET A 1 -3.12 17.17 11.12
N LEU A 2 -2.53 16.46 10.16
CA LEU A 2 -1.69 15.29 10.44
C LEU A 2 -0.44 15.68 11.22
N ALA A 3 -0.06 14.86 12.21
CA ALA A 3 1.17 15.10 12.97
C ALA A 3 2.39 15.10 12.03
N PRO A 4 3.37 16.01 12.20
CA PRO A 4 4.56 16.07 11.35
C PRO A 4 5.32 14.75 11.28
N ILE A 5 5.41 14.03 12.41
CA ILE A 5 6.06 12.73 12.48
C ILE A 5 5.38 11.67 11.59
N THR A 6 4.05 11.69 11.52
CA THR A 6 3.30 10.76 10.67
C THR A 6 3.63 10.98 9.20
N LYS A 7 3.70 12.24 8.76
CA LYS A 7 4.10 12.58 7.38
C LYS A 7 5.53 12.13 7.10
N PHE A 8 6.45 12.45 8.01
CA PHE A 8 7.86 12.11 7.85
C PHE A 8 8.05 10.59 7.70
N ILE A 9 7.49 9.79 8.62
CA ILE A 9 7.60 8.32 8.56
C ILE A 9 6.94 7.76 7.28
N SER A 10 5.79 8.31 6.91
CA SER A 10 5.08 7.85 5.70
C SER A 10 5.91 8.10 4.43
N TYR A 11 6.48 9.29 4.27
CA TYR A 11 7.34 9.58 3.11
C TYR A 11 8.68 8.83 3.16
N ALA A 12 9.27 8.63 4.34
CA ALA A 12 10.46 7.80 4.49
C ALA A 12 10.24 6.35 4.01
N GLY A 13 9.01 5.84 4.13
CA GLY A 13 8.62 4.54 3.58
C GLY A 13 8.72 4.42 2.05
N LEU A 14 8.85 5.54 1.32
CA LEU A 14 9.09 5.51 -0.13
C LEU A 14 10.56 5.30 -0.50
N ILE A 15 11.48 5.54 0.42
CA ILE A 15 12.93 5.43 0.15
C ILE A 15 13.30 4.05 -0.41
N PRO A 16 12.89 2.91 0.20
CA PRO A 16 13.21 1.61 -0.35
C PRO A 16 12.59 1.36 -1.75
N PHE A 17 11.39 1.87 -2.03
CA PHE A 17 10.79 1.74 -3.37
C PHE A 17 11.66 2.40 -4.44
N ILE A 18 12.04 3.64 -4.22
CA ILE A 18 12.83 4.43 -5.18
C ILE A 18 14.25 3.87 -5.29
N LEU A 19 14.89 3.59 -4.15
CA LEU A 19 16.27 3.13 -4.11
C LEU A 19 16.41 1.75 -4.76
N LEU A 20 15.59 0.78 -4.37
CA LEU A 20 15.70 -0.59 -4.90
C LEU A 20 15.28 -0.67 -6.37
N SER A 21 14.27 0.07 -6.80
CA SER A 21 13.90 0.13 -8.22
C SER A 21 15.01 0.75 -9.08
N GLY A 22 15.73 1.74 -8.55
CA GLY A 22 16.92 2.30 -9.20
C GLY A 22 18.10 1.33 -9.24
N LEU A 23 18.36 0.60 -8.15
CA LEU A 23 19.42 -0.40 -8.09
C LEU A 23 19.22 -1.54 -9.10
N ILE A 24 17.98 -2.00 -9.32
CA ILE A 24 17.65 -3.00 -10.35
C ILE A 24 18.09 -2.54 -11.75
N GLN A 25 18.06 -1.24 -12.02
CA GLN A 25 18.45 -0.69 -13.33
C GLN A 25 19.96 -0.52 -13.49
N LEU A 26 20.68 -0.31 -12.39
CA LEU A 26 22.06 0.12 -12.38
C LEU A 26 23.06 -1.00 -12.03
N MET A 27 22.59 -2.05 -11.37
CA MET A 27 23.45 -3.13 -10.90
C MET A 27 23.43 -4.32 -11.86
N GLU A 28 24.56 -5.04 -11.89
CA GLU A 28 24.71 -6.29 -12.59
C GLU A 28 24.48 -7.49 -11.66
N SER A 29 24.20 -8.66 -12.25
CA SER A 29 24.03 -9.90 -11.50
C SER A 29 25.25 -10.22 -10.61
N PRO A 30 25.08 -10.66 -9.36
CA PRO A 30 23.82 -11.09 -8.73
C PRO A 30 23.08 -9.98 -7.95
N TRP A 31 23.58 -8.75 -7.94
CA TRP A 31 23.06 -7.67 -7.08
C TRP A 31 21.70 -7.13 -7.54
N ASP A 32 21.44 -7.14 -8.85
CA ASP A 32 20.14 -6.81 -9.45
C ASP A 32 19.04 -7.76 -8.95
N PHE A 33 19.32 -9.07 -8.91
CA PHE A 33 18.42 -10.07 -8.36
C PHE A 33 18.15 -9.87 -6.87
N TRP A 34 19.20 -9.54 -6.09
CA TRP A 34 19.05 -9.23 -4.67
C TRP A 34 18.14 -7.98 -4.47
N ALA A 35 18.37 -6.92 -5.25
CA ALA A 35 17.56 -5.72 -5.20
C ALA A 35 16.10 -6.00 -5.57
N ALA A 36 15.87 -6.82 -6.60
CA ALA A 36 14.54 -7.24 -7.03
C ALA A 36 13.83 -8.03 -5.93
N ASN A 37 14.47 -9.03 -5.36
CA ASN A 37 13.86 -9.80 -4.27
C ASN A 37 13.55 -8.92 -3.05
N SER A 38 14.47 -8.03 -2.67
CA SER A 38 14.26 -7.09 -1.56
C SER A 38 13.10 -6.13 -1.81
N LEU A 39 12.96 -5.62 -3.03
CA LEU A 39 11.84 -4.75 -3.41
C LEU A 39 10.51 -5.49 -3.34
N LEU A 40 10.45 -6.73 -3.82
CA LEU A 40 9.24 -7.55 -3.78
C LEU A 40 8.79 -7.83 -2.34
N LEU A 41 9.71 -8.26 -1.48
CA LEU A 41 9.43 -8.52 -0.07
C LEU A 41 8.99 -7.26 0.67
N TYR A 42 9.68 -6.13 0.45
CA TYR A 42 9.33 -4.87 1.06
C TYR A 42 7.95 -4.39 0.61
N SER A 43 7.68 -4.42 -0.68
CA SER A 43 6.39 -3.99 -1.23
C SER A 43 5.22 -4.84 -0.74
N ALA A 44 5.41 -6.16 -0.61
CA ALA A 44 4.42 -7.06 -0.03
C ALA A 44 4.14 -6.74 1.45
N SER A 45 5.18 -6.43 2.23
CA SER A 45 5.05 -6.03 3.64
C SER A 45 4.25 -4.73 3.78
N ILE A 46 4.57 -3.71 2.96
CA ILE A 46 3.84 -2.42 2.95
C ILE A 46 2.39 -2.61 2.52
N THR A 47 2.14 -3.42 1.50
CA THR A 47 0.77 -3.69 1.01
C THR A 47 -0.08 -4.36 2.08
N SER A 48 0.49 -5.31 2.82
CA SER A 48 -0.17 -5.98 3.95
C SER A 48 -0.48 -4.99 5.07
N PHE A 49 0.47 -4.13 5.42
CA PHE A 49 0.29 -3.09 6.44
C PHE A 49 -0.82 -2.10 6.05
N VAL A 50 -0.86 -1.68 4.80
CA VAL A 50 -1.89 -0.76 4.30
C VAL A 50 -3.28 -1.36 4.39
N GLY A 51 -3.47 -2.64 4.09
CA GLY A 51 -4.73 -3.33 4.28
C GLY A 51 -5.22 -3.29 5.73
N ALA A 52 -4.33 -3.52 6.69
CA ALA A 52 -4.65 -3.54 8.11
C ALA A 52 -5.16 -2.19 8.67
N LEU A 53 -4.89 -1.07 8.00
CA LEU A 53 -5.41 0.25 8.42
C LEU A 53 -6.93 0.30 8.51
N HIS A 54 -7.64 -0.53 7.74
CA HIS A 54 -9.10 -0.59 7.75
C HIS A 54 -9.66 -1.20 9.05
N TRP A 55 -8.86 -1.93 9.80
CA TRP A 55 -9.26 -2.49 11.08
C TRP A 55 -9.23 -1.49 12.23
N GLY A 56 -8.40 -0.45 12.15
CA GLY A 56 -8.27 0.56 13.20
C GLY A 56 -9.63 1.09 13.67
N PRO A 57 -10.47 1.65 12.80
CA PRO A 57 -11.79 2.14 13.17
C PRO A 57 -12.75 1.06 13.71
N LEU A 58 -12.57 -0.21 13.28
CA LEU A 58 -13.42 -1.32 13.72
C LEU A 58 -13.09 -1.79 15.14
N LEU A 59 -11.85 -1.59 15.56
CA LEU A 59 -11.38 -1.98 16.89
C LEU A 59 -11.69 -0.94 17.97
N MET A 60 -12.07 0.30 17.58
CA MET A 60 -12.44 1.34 18.52
C MET A 60 -13.87 1.15 19.04
N PRO A 61 -14.13 1.39 20.34
CA PRO A 61 -15.48 1.38 20.89
C PRO A 61 -16.37 2.40 20.16
N LYS A 62 -17.52 1.97 19.68
CA LYS A 62 -18.47 2.86 18.99
C LYS A 62 -19.29 3.64 20.02
N SER A 63 -19.27 4.96 19.92
CA SER A 63 -20.05 5.86 20.79
C SER A 63 -21.55 5.82 20.52
N ASN A 64 -21.99 5.27 19.39
CA ASN A 64 -23.40 5.18 19.03
C ASN A 64 -23.76 3.79 18.46
N PRO A 65 -24.56 2.96 19.21
CA PRO A 65 -24.91 1.61 18.80
C PRO A 65 -25.77 1.53 17.53
N HIS A 66 -26.50 2.60 17.17
CA HIS A 66 -27.41 2.63 16.03
C HIS A 66 -26.73 2.96 14.69
N SER A 67 -25.44 3.25 14.66
CA SER A 67 -24.69 3.57 13.43
C SER A 67 -24.20 2.33 12.67
N HIS A 68 -24.68 1.13 13.02
CA HIS A 68 -24.23 -0.12 12.42
C HIS A 68 -24.83 -0.34 11.03
N GLN A 69 -24.06 -0.11 10.00
CA GLN A 69 -24.26 -0.75 8.71
C GLN A 69 -23.42 -2.05 8.66
N PHE A 70 -24.05 -3.16 9.01
CA PHE A 70 -23.48 -4.50 9.08
C PHE A 70 -22.58 -4.89 7.88
N TRP A 71 -22.96 -4.50 6.67
CA TRP A 71 -22.18 -4.77 5.47
C TRP A 71 -20.90 -3.91 5.37
N ARG A 72 -20.94 -2.70 5.88
CA ARG A 72 -19.77 -1.81 5.90
C ARG A 72 -18.70 -2.35 6.83
N ASP A 73 -19.10 -2.86 7.99
CA ASP A 73 -18.17 -3.44 8.96
C ASP A 73 -17.58 -4.76 8.43
N LYS A 74 -18.40 -5.65 7.87
CA LYS A 74 -17.91 -6.89 7.25
C LYS A 74 -17.00 -6.64 6.06
N GLY A 75 -17.37 -5.71 5.18
CA GLY A 75 -16.54 -5.32 4.04
C GLY A 75 -15.17 -4.83 4.47
N ALA A 76 -15.09 -4.01 5.52
CA ALA A 76 -13.83 -3.50 6.05
C ALA A 76 -12.97 -4.61 6.69
N TRP A 77 -13.58 -5.58 7.38
CA TRP A 77 -12.86 -6.75 7.90
C TRP A 77 -12.25 -7.59 6.78
N VAL A 78 -13.05 -7.94 5.77
CA VAL A 78 -12.59 -8.72 4.63
C VAL A 78 -11.53 -7.94 3.84
N TRP A 79 -11.78 -6.66 3.58
CA TRP A 79 -10.84 -5.84 2.84
C TRP A 79 -9.51 -5.68 3.56
N GLY A 80 -9.50 -5.59 4.88
CA GLY A 80 -8.27 -5.49 5.67
C GLY A 80 -7.30 -6.66 5.48
N VAL A 81 -7.81 -7.86 5.15
CA VAL A 81 -7.00 -9.06 4.86
C VAL A 81 -6.68 -9.20 3.37
N THR A 82 -7.56 -8.74 2.49
CA THR A 82 -7.43 -8.94 1.04
C THR A 82 -6.08 -8.50 0.47
N PRO A 83 -5.54 -7.29 0.78
CA PRO A 83 -4.23 -6.88 0.28
C PRO A 83 -3.09 -7.79 0.73
N SER A 84 -3.16 -8.35 1.95
CA SER A 84 -2.16 -9.30 2.46
C SER A 84 -2.16 -10.61 1.68
N LEU A 85 -3.33 -11.12 1.33
CA LEU A 85 -3.47 -12.35 0.53
C LEU A 85 -2.96 -12.12 -0.91
N LEU A 86 -3.31 -10.99 -1.51
CA LEU A 86 -2.81 -10.64 -2.85
C LEU A 86 -1.29 -10.43 -2.86
N ALA A 87 -0.74 -9.79 -1.82
CA ALA A 87 0.69 -9.65 -1.66
C ALA A 87 1.38 -11.01 -1.50
N TRP A 88 0.79 -11.90 -0.71
CA TRP A 88 1.30 -13.27 -0.56
C TRP A 88 1.30 -14.04 -1.88
N ILE A 89 0.24 -13.98 -2.66
CA ILE A 89 0.17 -14.58 -4.01
C ILE A 89 1.25 -13.99 -4.91
N ALA A 90 1.45 -12.67 -4.87
CA ALA A 90 2.46 -11.98 -5.67
C ALA A 90 3.89 -12.47 -5.40
N LEU A 91 4.20 -12.88 -4.15
CA LEU A 91 5.50 -13.45 -3.78
C LEU A 91 5.79 -14.81 -4.45
N HIS A 92 4.77 -15.51 -4.93
CA HIS A 92 4.90 -16.81 -5.62
C HIS A 92 4.92 -16.68 -7.14
N MET A 93 4.84 -15.45 -7.65
CA MET A 93 4.90 -15.15 -9.09
C MET A 93 6.33 -14.75 -9.48
N SER A 94 6.62 -14.71 -10.80
CA SER A 94 7.85 -14.08 -11.26
C SER A 94 7.86 -12.59 -10.89
N PHE A 95 9.05 -12.01 -10.69
CA PHE A 95 9.20 -10.63 -10.19
C PHE A 95 8.34 -9.61 -10.95
N SER A 96 8.35 -9.67 -12.29
CA SER A 96 7.59 -8.73 -13.11
C SER A 96 6.10 -8.79 -12.80
N TYR A 97 5.50 -9.99 -12.80
CA TYR A 97 4.07 -10.16 -12.47
C TYR A 97 3.77 -9.82 -11.02
N GLY A 98 4.65 -10.22 -10.09
CA GLY A 98 4.51 -9.89 -8.66
C GLY A 98 4.43 -8.39 -8.43
N TYR A 99 5.29 -7.60 -9.08
CA TYR A 99 5.25 -6.14 -8.98
C TYR A 99 3.97 -5.53 -9.54
N PHE A 100 3.48 -6.02 -10.68
CA PHE A 100 2.22 -5.52 -11.25
C PHE A 100 1.02 -5.84 -10.36
N VAL A 101 0.98 -7.03 -9.78
CA VAL A 101 -0.08 -7.42 -8.84
C VAL A 101 -0.05 -6.53 -7.59
N ILE A 102 1.13 -6.28 -7.01
CA ILE A 102 1.27 -5.41 -5.84
C ILE A 102 0.90 -3.97 -6.20
N ALA A 103 1.37 -3.44 -7.34
CA ALA A 103 1.03 -2.10 -7.78
C ALA A 103 -0.48 -1.93 -7.97
N ALA A 104 -1.14 -2.90 -8.63
CA ALA A 104 -2.60 -2.91 -8.78
C ALA A 104 -3.32 -2.97 -7.43
N THR A 105 -2.81 -3.77 -6.48
CA THR A 105 -3.37 -3.89 -5.14
C THR A 105 -3.24 -2.56 -4.37
N LEU A 106 -2.10 -1.87 -4.46
CA LEU A 106 -1.89 -0.56 -3.83
C LEU A 106 -2.84 0.50 -4.41
N ILE A 107 -3.08 0.48 -5.72
CA ILE A 107 -4.05 1.37 -6.36
C ILE A 107 -5.47 1.04 -5.90
N ALA A 108 -5.83 -0.24 -5.85
CA ALA A 108 -7.15 -0.67 -5.35
C ALA A 108 -7.37 -0.24 -3.89
N THR A 109 -6.36 -0.38 -3.03
CA THR A 109 -6.45 0.10 -1.64
C THR A 109 -6.68 1.60 -1.56
N LEU A 110 -6.01 2.41 -2.39
CA LEU A 110 -6.25 3.85 -2.44
C LEU A 110 -7.69 4.20 -2.85
N ILE A 111 -8.27 3.46 -3.79
CA ILE A 111 -9.67 3.66 -4.20
C ILE A 111 -10.61 3.35 -3.03
N VAL A 112 -10.41 2.23 -2.36
CA VAL A 112 -11.21 1.85 -1.20
C VAL A 112 -11.01 2.81 -0.04
N ASP A 113 -9.79 3.28 0.22
CA ASP A 113 -9.50 4.33 1.21
C ASP A 113 -10.36 5.59 0.94
N LYS A 114 -10.37 6.05 -0.30
CA LYS A 114 -11.17 7.23 -0.69
C LYS A 114 -12.68 7.03 -0.50
N MET A 115 -13.16 5.81 -0.70
CA MET A 115 -14.58 5.50 -0.53
C MET A 115 -14.96 5.36 0.96
N GLN A 116 -14.15 4.66 1.74
CA GLN A 116 -14.48 4.32 3.13
C GLN A 116 -14.18 5.46 4.10
N PHE A 117 -13.01 6.10 4.02
CA PHE A 117 -12.62 7.13 5.00
C PHE A 117 -13.43 8.41 4.90
N ARG A 118 -14.05 8.71 3.74
CA ARG A 118 -15.00 9.82 3.61
C ARG A 118 -16.21 9.71 4.55
N HIS A 119 -16.57 8.51 4.93
CA HIS A 119 -17.70 8.23 5.81
C HIS A 119 -17.31 8.06 7.28
N LEU A 120 -16.01 7.87 7.55
CA LEU A 120 -15.50 7.59 8.90
C LEU A 120 -14.88 8.82 9.57
N ILE A 121 -14.36 9.76 8.78
CA ILE A 121 -13.65 10.95 9.28
C ILE A 121 -14.52 12.17 9.07
N GLU A 122 -14.95 12.78 10.18
CA GLU A 122 -15.79 13.99 10.17
C GLU A 122 -14.99 15.26 9.84
N ASP A 123 -13.73 15.33 10.27
CA ASP A 123 -12.83 16.46 9.97
C ASP A 123 -12.36 16.40 8.50
N GLN A 124 -13.02 17.20 7.65
CA GLN A 124 -12.72 17.26 6.22
C GLN A 124 -11.30 17.78 5.91
N ALA A 125 -10.75 18.64 6.76
CA ALA A 125 -9.39 19.15 6.58
C ALA A 125 -8.36 18.03 6.82
N TYR A 126 -8.54 17.26 7.89
CA TYR A 126 -7.73 16.08 8.20
C TYR A 126 -7.84 15.01 7.12
N LEU A 127 -9.05 14.70 6.68
CA LEU A 127 -9.33 13.73 5.62
C LEU A 127 -8.60 14.08 4.32
N ASN A 128 -8.72 15.35 3.89
CA ASN A 128 -8.10 15.82 2.65
C ASN A 128 -6.56 15.73 2.71
N GLU A 129 -5.97 16.08 3.85
CA GLU A 129 -4.54 15.98 4.07
C GLU A 129 -4.06 14.51 4.05
N PHE A 130 -4.79 13.63 4.73
CA PHE A 130 -4.53 12.19 4.74
C PHE A 130 -4.64 11.59 3.33
N LEU A 131 -5.71 11.88 2.60
CA LEU A 131 -5.90 11.35 1.24
C LEU A 131 -4.88 11.88 0.23
N LYS A 132 -4.43 13.14 0.37
CA LYS A 132 -3.32 13.67 -0.44
C LYS A 132 -2.03 12.90 -0.19
N MET A 133 -1.66 12.72 1.06
CA MET A 133 -0.49 11.92 1.43
C MET A 133 -0.59 10.50 0.88
N ARG A 134 -1.71 9.80 1.10
CA ARG A 134 -1.96 8.45 0.58
C ARG A 134 -1.87 8.36 -0.94
N THR A 135 -2.38 9.37 -1.65
CA THR A 135 -2.29 9.42 -3.12
C THR A 135 -0.83 9.52 -3.57
N VAL A 136 -0.04 10.40 -2.97
CA VAL A 136 1.39 10.54 -3.32
C VAL A 136 2.14 9.24 -3.05
N LEU A 137 1.94 8.63 -1.87
CA LEU A 137 2.58 7.37 -1.49
C LEU A 137 2.26 6.25 -2.49
N THR A 138 0.98 6.10 -2.84
CA THR A 138 0.54 5.06 -3.77
C THR A 138 1.07 5.29 -5.18
N VAL A 139 1.03 6.53 -5.68
CA VAL A 139 1.52 6.86 -7.04
C VAL A 139 3.02 6.59 -7.15
N VAL A 140 3.82 7.06 -6.20
CA VAL A 140 5.28 6.85 -6.23
C VAL A 140 5.63 5.38 -6.07
N ALA A 141 5.03 4.66 -5.12
CA ALA A 141 5.28 3.24 -4.92
C ALA A 141 4.88 2.41 -6.15
N SER A 142 3.69 2.63 -6.70
CA SER A 142 3.21 1.91 -7.88
C SER A 142 4.06 2.22 -9.12
N ALA A 143 4.45 3.48 -9.33
CA ALA A 143 5.34 3.86 -10.42
C ALA A 143 6.72 3.19 -10.31
N SER A 144 7.29 3.13 -9.10
CA SER A 144 8.57 2.43 -8.83
C SER A 144 8.47 0.94 -9.15
N LEU A 145 7.38 0.27 -8.73
CA LEU A 145 7.14 -1.14 -9.00
C LEU A 145 6.93 -1.43 -10.49
N ILE A 146 6.16 -0.60 -11.17
CA ILE A 146 5.94 -0.74 -12.62
C ILE A 146 7.27 -0.57 -13.37
N TRP A 147 8.06 0.44 -13.00
CA TRP A 147 9.37 0.69 -13.59
C TRP A 147 10.32 -0.50 -13.38
N ALA A 148 10.39 -1.03 -12.15
CA ALA A 148 11.16 -2.23 -11.86
C ALA A 148 10.67 -3.45 -12.66
N GLY A 149 9.34 -3.65 -12.72
CA GLY A 149 8.74 -4.78 -13.45
C GLY A 149 9.00 -4.75 -14.95
N LEU A 150 9.12 -3.57 -15.54
CA LEU A 150 9.46 -3.40 -16.97
C LEU A 150 10.95 -3.69 -17.24
N ALA A 151 11.83 -3.40 -16.28
CA ALA A 151 13.26 -3.67 -16.41
C ALA A 151 13.58 -5.17 -16.36
N ILE A 152 12.92 -5.90 -15.48
CA ILE A 152 13.17 -7.34 -15.22
C ILE A 152 12.68 -8.27 -16.37
N ARG A 153 12.12 -7.75 -17.43
CA ARG A 153 11.72 -8.56 -18.61
C ARG A 153 12.86 -9.37 -19.27
N GLN A 154 14.08 -9.25 -18.75
CA GLN A 154 15.28 -9.87 -19.32
C GLN A 154 15.83 -11.06 -18.50
N PHE A 155 15.13 -11.50 -17.42
CA PHE A 155 15.53 -12.67 -16.64
C PHE A 155 14.63 -13.86 -16.92
#